data_50dd78f9b4d8aac20ef25a6c892f3f6e
#
_entry.id   50dd78f9b4d8aac20ef25a6c892f3f6e
#
_cell.length_a   1.000
_cell.length_b   1.000
_cell.length_c   1.000
_cell.angle_alpha   90.00
_cell.angle_beta   90.00
_cell.angle_gamma   90.00
#
_symmetry.space_group_name_H-M   'P 1'
#
loop_
_entity.id
_entity.type
_entity.pdbx_description
1 polymer ?
#
loop_
_entity_poly.entity_id
_entity_poly.type
_entity_poly.pdbx_seq_one_letter_code
_entity_poly.pdbx_strand_id
1 'polypeptide(L)'
;MKNYLVFDAGGTFTKYALMDENAEILEKDKVPTPDYRTKTKEDYYAVLDGVVEKYRNRIEGIAISMPGMLDNKDGYCVTAGYLAYLAGSTVGTELSKRYGIPVSVENDGKCAALAEFWRGSLKGCTNGAVVVLGSGVAGGIILNGKLFRGNHFTAGEYSYVCTDAKKPAEMESYWGLNSGAEGLARIIAKHTGENWQTYDGLKIFGLANDGDEKVLAELKEYTDSLAVQIYNLNIYLDLDIIAIGGGISQQPLLHKYLQRSLDEVLENIPLRKISPYVPEPKITNCRFYNDANLIGAL
;
A
#
# COMPACT_ATOMS: atom_id res chain seq x y z
N MET A 1 16.69 -20.01 16.74
CA MET A 1 15.95 -19.27 15.72
C MET A 1 14.95 -18.41 16.47
N LYS A 2 14.99 -17.09 16.27
CA LYS A 2 14.07 -16.16 16.95
C LYS A 2 12.76 -16.09 16.18
N ASN A 3 11.66 -16.08 16.91
CA ASN A 3 10.35 -15.92 16.29
C ASN A 3 9.69 -14.61 16.75
N TYR A 4 8.86 -14.10 15.89
CA TYR A 4 8.11 -12.85 16.10
C TYR A 4 6.64 -13.07 15.76
N LEU A 5 5.77 -12.38 16.48
CA LEU A 5 4.36 -12.33 16.11
C LEU A 5 4.13 -11.02 15.32
N VAL A 6 3.68 -11.17 14.11
CA VAL A 6 3.49 -10.03 13.19
C VAL A 6 2.01 -9.84 12.92
N PHE A 7 1.54 -8.60 13.01
CA PHE A 7 0.17 -8.22 12.71
C PHE A 7 0.09 -7.31 11.49
N ASP A 8 -0.92 -7.52 10.66
CA ASP A 8 -1.35 -6.61 9.60
C ASP A 8 -2.77 -6.14 9.93
N ALA A 9 -2.87 -4.94 10.50
CA ALA A 9 -4.07 -4.36 11.06
C ALA A 9 -4.91 -3.69 9.97
N GLY A 10 -5.79 -4.45 9.34
CA GLY A 10 -6.77 -3.94 8.37
C GLY A 10 -8.10 -3.54 9.01
N GLY A 11 -8.93 -2.81 8.25
CA GLY A 11 -10.22 -2.29 8.76
C GLY A 11 -11.29 -3.35 9.05
N THR A 12 -11.25 -4.49 8.37
CA THR A 12 -12.22 -5.59 8.56
C THR A 12 -11.64 -6.76 9.33
N PHE A 13 -10.40 -7.11 9.02
CA PHE A 13 -9.65 -8.18 9.67
C PHE A 13 -8.25 -7.70 10.01
N THR A 14 -7.78 -8.10 11.18
CA THR A 14 -6.37 -8.06 11.54
C THR A 14 -5.78 -9.44 11.25
N LYS A 15 -4.94 -9.53 10.24
CA LYS A 15 -4.17 -10.74 9.94
C LYS A 15 -3.00 -10.83 10.92
N TYR A 16 -2.57 -12.03 11.22
CA TYR A 16 -1.35 -12.24 12.00
C TYR A 16 -0.59 -13.46 11.53
N ALA A 17 0.71 -13.44 11.78
CA ALA A 17 1.59 -14.56 11.49
C ALA A 17 2.63 -14.74 12.60
N LEU A 18 2.94 -15.98 12.94
CA LEU A 18 4.18 -16.34 13.60
C LEU A 18 5.24 -16.47 12.52
N MET A 19 6.29 -15.69 12.61
CA MET A 19 7.37 -15.64 11.61
C MET A 19 8.72 -15.81 12.29
N ASP A 20 9.67 -16.40 11.57
CA ASP A 20 11.06 -16.42 12.02
C ASP A 20 11.80 -15.12 11.65
N GLU A 21 13.04 -14.98 12.12
CA GLU A 21 13.92 -13.84 11.84
C GLU A 21 14.29 -13.66 10.36
N ASN A 22 13.97 -14.64 9.50
CA ASN A 22 14.15 -14.60 8.06
C ASN A 22 12.84 -14.30 7.31
N ALA A 23 11.78 -13.90 8.02
CA ALA A 23 10.44 -13.68 7.48
C ALA A 23 9.80 -14.92 6.84
N GLU A 24 10.18 -16.13 7.25
CA GLU A 24 9.44 -17.33 6.89
C GLU A 24 8.18 -17.43 7.77
N ILE A 25 7.03 -17.56 7.12
CA ILE A 25 5.74 -17.66 7.80
C ILE A 25 5.57 -19.11 8.30
N LEU A 26 5.57 -19.28 9.62
CA LEU A 26 5.40 -20.58 10.27
C LEU A 26 3.93 -20.91 10.49
N GLU A 27 3.14 -19.93 10.92
CA GLU A 27 1.70 -20.00 11.15
C GLU A 27 1.06 -18.69 10.71
N LYS A 28 -0.13 -18.73 10.14
CA LYS A 28 -0.86 -17.51 9.72
C LYS A 28 -2.37 -17.71 9.90
N ASP A 29 -3.04 -16.66 10.41
CA ASP A 29 -4.49 -16.62 10.56
C ASP A 29 -4.95 -15.15 10.63
N LYS A 30 -6.23 -14.93 10.90
CA LYS A 30 -6.83 -13.61 11.06
C LYS A 30 -7.91 -13.58 12.11
N VAL A 31 -8.13 -12.41 12.68
CA VAL A 31 -9.23 -12.13 13.63
C VAL A 31 -10.03 -10.92 13.12
N PRO A 32 -11.33 -10.83 13.44
CA PRO A 32 -12.12 -9.64 13.11
C PRO A 32 -11.53 -8.39 13.78
N THR A 33 -11.41 -7.30 13.03
CA THR A 33 -11.04 -5.99 13.59
C THR A 33 -12.29 -5.33 14.18
N PRO A 34 -12.25 -4.83 15.42
CA PRO A 34 -13.36 -4.09 16.02
C PRO A 34 -13.74 -2.84 15.20
N ASP A 35 -15.03 -2.66 14.98
CA ASP A 35 -15.54 -1.52 14.20
C ASP A 35 -15.29 -0.20 14.94
N TYR A 36 -14.47 0.67 14.36
CA TYR A 36 -14.05 1.96 14.95
C TYR A 36 -15.21 2.91 15.27
N ARG A 37 -16.39 2.69 14.68
CA ARG A 37 -17.61 3.50 14.93
C ARG A 37 -18.28 3.15 16.24
N THR A 38 -18.04 1.96 16.78
CA THR A 38 -18.76 1.42 17.94
C THR A 38 -17.85 0.86 19.02
N LYS A 39 -16.56 0.73 18.73
CA LYS A 39 -15.56 0.08 19.58
C LYS A 39 -14.44 1.04 19.94
N THR A 40 -13.69 0.68 20.97
CA THR A 40 -12.61 1.47 21.54
C THR A 40 -11.23 0.86 21.28
N LYS A 41 -10.18 1.60 21.62
CA LYS A 41 -8.81 1.10 21.63
C LYS A 41 -8.65 -0.16 22.50
N GLU A 42 -9.28 -0.19 23.67
CA GLU A 42 -9.19 -1.34 24.59
C GLU A 42 -9.88 -2.58 24.00
N ASP A 43 -10.98 -2.43 23.25
CA ASP A 43 -11.58 -3.54 22.51
C ASP A 43 -10.60 -4.13 21.49
N TYR A 44 -9.83 -3.27 20.79
CA TYR A 44 -8.81 -3.73 19.85
C TYR A 44 -7.63 -4.41 20.56
N TYR A 45 -7.16 -3.83 21.65
CA TYR A 45 -6.10 -4.45 22.44
C TYR A 45 -6.51 -5.82 23.01
N ALA A 46 -7.77 -5.97 23.42
CA ALA A 46 -8.30 -7.27 23.86
C ALA A 46 -8.28 -8.34 22.75
N VAL A 47 -8.51 -7.93 21.49
CA VAL A 47 -8.36 -8.84 20.34
C VAL A 47 -6.90 -9.28 20.18
N LEU A 48 -5.95 -8.34 20.28
CA LEU A 48 -4.53 -8.66 20.21
C LEU A 48 -4.08 -9.55 21.38
N ASP A 49 -4.57 -9.30 22.62
CA ASP A 49 -4.28 -10.11 23.79
C ASP A 49 -4.60 -11.58 23.56
N GLY A 50 -5.78 -11.86 22.97
CA GLY A 50 -6.19 -13.23 22.68
C GLY A 50 -5.28 -13.97 21.70
N VAL A 51 -4.65 -13.23 20.79
CA VAL A 51 -3.67 -13.80 19.86
C VAL A 51 -2.30 -13.93 20.53
N VAL A 52 -1.82 -12.86 21.19
CA VAL A 52 -0.49 -12.85 21.84
C VAL A 52 -0.36 -13.98 22.86
N GLU A 53 -1.42 -14.25 23.64
CA GLU A 53 -1.38 -15.30 24.67
C GLU A 53 -1.10 -16.70 24.08
N LYS A 54 -1.59 -16.99 22.87
CA LYS A 54 -1.30 -18.27 22.19
C LYS A 54 0.18 -18.46 21.87
N TYR A 55 0.92 -17.34 21.66
CA TYR A 55 2.29 -17.37 21.17
C TYR A 55 3.32 -16.87 22.20
N ARG A 56 2.88 -16.42 23.38
CA ARG A 56 3.68 -15.70 24.38
C ARG A 56 5.04 -16.32 24.67
N ASN A 57 5.10 -17.64 24.81
CA ASN A 57 6.32 -18.38 25.13
C ASN A 57 7.17 -18.74 23.90
N ARG A 58 6.78 -18.28 22.71
CA ARG A 58 7.40 -18.63 21.43
C ARG A 58 7.99 -17.42 20.69
N ILE A 59 7.81 -16.21 21.22
CA ILE A 59 8.14 -14.96 20.50
C ILE A 59 9.09 -14.07 21.31
N GLU A 60 10.00 -13.41 20.61
CA GLU A 60 10.94 -12.43 21.16
C GLU A 60 10.42 -10.98 21.06
N GLY A 61 9.44 -10.73 20.19
CA GLY A 61 8.85 -9.43 19.96
C GLY A 61 7.63 -9.47 19.06
N ILE A 62 7.01 -8.32 18.89
CA ILE A 62 5.83 -8.12 18.07
C ILE A 62 6.11 -7.02 17.06
N ALA A 63 5.66 -7.20 15.83
CA ALA A 63 5.68 -6.16 14.79
C ALA A 63 4.27 -5.93 14.24
N ILE A 64 3.91 -4.67 14.00
CA ILE A 64 2.56 -4.29 13.57
C ILE A 64 2.63 -3.39 12.34
N SER A 65 2.03 -3.86 11.25
CA SER A 65 1.66 -3.05 10.11
C SER A 65 0.26 -2.47 10.35
N MET A 66 0.07 -1.17 10.17
CA MET A 66 -1.23 -0.54 10.33
C MET A 66 -1.38 0.71 9.46
N PRO A 67 -2.62 1.11 9.10
CA PRO A 67 -2.84 2.31 8.31
C PRO A 67 -2.57 3.58 9.11
N GLY A 68 -2.23 4.65 8.39
CA GLY A 68 -2.10 6.00 8.94
C GLY A 68 -0.68 6.52 9.03
N MET A 69 -0.55 7.76 9.51
CA MET A 69 0.74 8.43 9.72
C MET A 69 1.27 8.08 11.11
N LEU A 70 2.44 7.45 11.15
CA LEU A 70 3.00 6.87 12.37
C LEU A 70 4.40 7.40 12.64
N ASP A 71 4.68 7.85 13.88
CA ASP A 71 6.04 7.97 14.37
C ASP A 71 6.50 6.58 14.86
N ASN A 72 7.39 5.98 14.09
CA ASN A 72 7.83 4.62 14.35
C ASN A 72 8.81 4.48 15.55
N LYS A 73 9.23 5.59 16.19
CA LYS A 73 10.13 5.55 17.36
C LYS A 73 9.44 4.96 18.58
N ASP A 74 8.20 5.36 18.81
CA ASP A 74 7.37 4.91 19.93
C ASP A 74 6.02 4.34 19.51
N GLY A 75 5.76 4.32 18.19
CA GLY A 75 4.50 3.88 17.61
C GLY A 75 3.38 4.88 17.83
N TYR A 76 3.68 6.20 17.88
CA TYR A 76 2.66 7.22 18.01
C TYR A 76 1.86 7.34 16.72
N CYS A 77 0.54 7.19 16.83
CA CYS A 77 -0.40 7.26 15.73
C CYS A 77 -0.93 8.68 15.55
N VAL A 78 -0.36 9.45 14.61
CA VAL A 78 -0.89 10.77 14.23
C VAL A 78 -2.30 10.60 13.63
N THR A 79 -2.43 9.63 12.73
CA THR A 79 -3.72 9.15 12.19
C THR A 79 -3.68 7.62 12.16
N ALA A 80 -4.84 6.97 12.07
CA ALA A 80 -4.91 5.51 12.07
C ALA A 80 -5.92 4.93 11.06
N GLY A 81 -6.33 5.69 10.06
CA GLY A 81 -7.28 5.24 9.04
C GLY A 81 -8.56 4.63 9.63
N TYR A 82 -8.90 3.41 9.25
CA TYR A 82 -10.06 2.68 9.79
C TYR A 82 -9.89 2.18 11.23
N LEU A 83 -8.74 2.43 11.86
CA LEU A 83 -8.51 2.16 13.28
C LEU A 83 -8.52 3.47 14.08
N ALA A 84 -9.46 4.37 13.77
CA ALA A 84 -9.48 5.74 14.26
C ALA A 84 -9.41 5.86 15.78
N TYR A 85 -9.84 4.85 16.53
CA TYR A 85 -9.70 4.77 18.00
C TYR A 85 -8.25 4.68 18.49
N LEU A 86 -7.28 4.41 17.61
CA LEU A 86 -5.85 4.40 17.94
C LEU A 86 -5.17 5.75 17.70
N ALA A 87 -5.84 6.70 17.03
CA ALA A 87 -5.27 8.02 16.79
C ALA A 87 -4.96 8.74 18.12
N GLY A 88 -3.78 9.36 18.20
CA GLY A 88 -3.29 10.01 19.42
C GLY A 88 -2.70 9.06 20.46
N SER A 89 -2.62 7.73 20.19
CA SER A 89 -2.03 6.74 21.09
C SER A 89 -0.60 6.41 20.69
N THR A 90 0.24 6.04 21.67
CA THR A 90 1.59 5.47 21.46
C THR A 90 1.53 3.95 21.45
N VAL A 91 0.90 3.38 20.41
CA VAL A 91 0.56 1.95 20.30
C VAL A 91 1.79 1.05 20.58
N GLY A 92 2.94 1.36 19.99
CA GLY A 92 4.17 0.59 20.21
C GLY A 92 4.59 0.56 21.66
N THR A 93 4.64 1.73 22.33
CA THR A 93 5.01 1.86 23.75
C THR A 93 3.96 1.23 24.67
N GLU A 94 2.68 1.45 24.40
CA GLU A 94 1.59 0.92 25.23
C GLU A 94 1.57 -0.60 25.20
N LEU A 95 1.66 -1.20 24.01
CA LEU A 95 1.69 -2.66 23.86
C LEU A 95 3.00 -3.30 24.36
N SER A 96 4.15 -2.61 24.21
CA SER A 96 5.40 -3.09 24.80
C SER A 96 5.30 -3.19 26.32
N LYS A 97 4.68 -2.20 26.98
CA LYS A 97 4.42 -2.25 28.43
C LYS A 97 3.43 -3.35 28.81
N ARG A 98 2.37 -3.53 28.00
CA ARG A 98 1.32 -4.51 28.23
C ARG A 98 1.84 -5.95 28.16
N TYR A 99 2.73 -6.24 27.20
CA TYR A 99 3.22 -7.60 26.95
C TYR A 99 4.58 -7.89 27.61
N GLY A 100 5.33 -6.86 28.00
CA GLY A 100 6.68 -7.02 28.55
C GLY A 100 7.74 -7.42 27.54
N ILE A 101 7.46 -7.26 26.24
CA ILE A 101 8.37 -7.54 25.11
C ILE A 101 8.37 -6.38 24.12
N PRO A 102 9.39 -6.23 23.26
CA PRO A 102 9.43 -5.17 22.26
C PRO A 102 8.27 -5.24 21.28
N VAL A 103 7.68 -4.09 20.98
CA VAL A 103 6.65 -3.93 19.93
C VAL A 103 7.05 -2.80 19.00
N SER A 104 7.17 -3.09 17.71
CA SER A 104 7.38 -2.11 16.64
C SER A 104 6.09 -1.87 15.86
N VAL A 105 5.93 -0.65 15.33
CA VAL A 105 4.77 -0.28 14.52
C VAL A 105 5.25 0.47 13.28
N GLU A 106 4.71 0.14 12.11
CA GLU A 106 4.99 0.85 10.87
C GLU A 106 3.72 0.96 10.00
N ASN A 107 3.68 1.97 9.14
CA ASN A 107 2.60 2.15 8.18
C ASN A 107 2.55 1.01 7.14
N ASP A 108 1.34 0.60 6.75
CA ASP A 108 1.08 -0.53 5.84
C ASP A 108 1.73 -0.39 4.46
N GLY A 109 1.61 0.78 3.82
CA GLY A 109 2.28 1.05 2.54
C GLY A 109 3.80 1.05 2.66
N LYS A 110 4.34 1.53 3.79
CA LYS A 110 5.77 1.51 4.09
C LYS A 110 6.26 0.10 4.40
N CYS A 111 5.45 -0.73 5.06
CA CYS A 111 5.72 -2.15 5.23
C CYS A 111 5.81 -2.85 3.88
N ALA A 112 4.88 -2.59 2.95
CA ALA A 112 4.95 -3.16 1.60
C ALA A 112 6.27 -2.79 0.90
N ALA A 113 6.73 -1.53 1.02
CA ALA A 113 8.01 -1.10 0.46
C ALA A 113 9.21 -1.78 1.14
N LEU A 114 9.19 -1.95 2.46
CA LEU A 114 10.25 -2.67 3.20
C LEU A 114 10.33 -4.14 2.79
N ALA A 115 9.20 -4.83 2.63
CA ALA A 115 9.17 -6.22 2.17
C ALA A 115 9.83 -6.37 0.80
N GLU A 116 9.43 -5.51 -0.15
CA GLU A 116 9.97 -5.53 -1.51
C GLU A 116 11.45 -5.15 -1.56
N PHE A 117 11.88 -4.22 -0.73
CA PHE A 117 13.28 -3.84 -0.61
C PHE A 117 14.15 -4.94 0.04
N TRP A 118 13.64 -5.56 1.09
CA TRP A 118 14.39 -6.61 1.81
C TRP A 118 14.54 -7.88 0.99
N ARG A 119 13.45 -8.42 0.44
CA ARG A 119 13.42 -9.76 -0.16
C ARG A 119 12.69 -9.82 -1.52
N GLY A 120 12.13 -8.72 -1.98
CA GLY A 120 11.27 -8.67 -3.16
C GLY A 120 11.87 -7.97 -4.38
N SER A 121 11.01 -7.30 -5.11
CA SER A 121 11.30 -6.69 -6.41
C SER A 121 12.20 -5.47 -6.34
N LEU A 122 12.33 -4.83 -5.17
CA LEU A 122 13.24 -3.71 -4.94
C LEU A 122 14.59 -4.14 -4.34
N LYS A 123 14.85 -5.45 -4.21
CA LYS A 123 16.10 -5.93 -3.61
C LYS A 123 17.31 -5.47 -4.44
N GLY A 124 18.21 -4.74 -3.76
CA GLY A 124 19.46 -4.24 -4.35
C GLY A 124 19.32 -2.89 -5.06
N CYS A 125 18.15 -2.27 -5.11
CA CYS A 125 18.02 -0.90 -5.58
C CYS A 125 18.59 0.09 -4.54
N THR A 126 19.03 1.26 -5.01
CA THR A 126 19.40 2.39 -4.14
C THR A 126 18.20 3.27 -3.90
N ASN A 127 17.45 3.59 -4.96
CA ASN A 127 16.24 4.39 -4.92
C ASN A 127 15.11 3.60 -5.59
N GLY A 128 14.04 3.37 -4.88
CA GLY A 128 12.90 2.64 -5.41
C GLY A 128 11.60 3.06 -4.74
N ALA A 129 10.49 2.70 -5.33
CA ALA A 129 9.19 2.95 -4.74
C ALA A 129 8.24 1.75 -4.92
N VAL A 130 7.31 1.61 -4.00
CA VAL A 130 6.17 0.71 -4.14
C VAL A 130 4.91 1.56 -4.26
N VAL A 131 4.09 1.26 -5.25
CA VAL A 131 2.73 1.80 -5.42
C VAL A 131 1.76 0.65 -5.25
N VAL A 132 0.97 0.67 -4.19
CA VAL A 132 0.00 -0.38 -3.84
C VAL A 132 -1.39 0.06 -4.30
N LEU A 133 -1.94 -0.64 -5.29
CA LEU A 133 -3.30 -0.46 -5.81
C LEU A 133 -4.27 -1.34 -5.00
N GLY A 134 -4.58 -0.89 -3.78
CA GLY A 134 -5.58 -1.49 -2.90
C GLY A 134 -6.98 -0.92 -3.15
N SER A 135 -7.81 -0.75 -2.12
CA SER A 135 -9.07 0.03 -2.23
C SER A 135 -8.79 1.44 -2.73
N GLY A 136 -7.79 2.10 -2.15
CA GLY A 136 -7.16 3.31 -2.64
C GLY A 136 -5.73 3.06 -3.11
N VAL A 137 -4.89 4.11 -3.02
CA VAL A 137 -3.45 4.01 -3.33
C VAL A 137 -2.64 4.23 -2.06
N ALA A 138 -1.79 3.28 -1.73
CA ALA A 138 -0.79 3.38 -0.68
C ALA A 138 0.61 3.13 -1.24
N GLY A 139 1.64 3.26 -0.42
CA GLY A 139 2.97 2.86 -0.83
C GLY A 139 4.07 3.34 0.09
N GLY A 140 5.30 3.24 -0.40
CA GLY A 140 6.47 3.66 0.33
C GLY A 140 7.65 3.91 -0.60
N ILE A 141 8.61 4.66 -0.13
CA ILE A 141 9.75 5.15 -0.90
C ILE A 141 11.03 4.68 -0.21
N ILE A 142 11.93 4.10 -0.98
CA ILE A 142 13.29 3.78 -0.57
C ILE A 142 14.21 4.82 -1.22
N LEU A 143 14.99 5.53 -0.43
CA LEU A 143 16.02 6.46 -0.90
C LEU A 143 17.34 6.17 -0.21
N ASN A 144 18.42 6.13 -0.99
CA ASN A 144 19.76 5.79 -0.49
C ASN A 144 19.80 4.48 0.31
N GLY A 145 19.07 3.46 -0.15
CA GLY A 145 18.99 2.15 0.48
C GLY A 145 18.26 2.14 1.84
N LYS A 146 17.39 3.12 2.10
CA LYS A 146 16.62 3.23 3.35
C LYS A 146 15.19 3.66 3.07
N LEU A 147 14.26 3.20 3.92
CA LEU A 147 12.88 3.68 3.89
C LEU A 147 12.85 5.19 4.21
N PHE A 148 12.27 5.96 3.30
CA PHE A 148 12.12 7.40 3.43
C PHE A 148 10.73 7.72 4.02
N ARG A 149 10.70 8.19 5.26
CA ARG A 149 9.45 8.52 5.98
C ARG A 149 9.09 10.01 5.91
N GLY A 150 10.08 10.86 5.60
CA GLY A 150 9.94 12.32 5.70
C GLY A 150 9.92 12.80 7.17
N ASN A 151 9.87 14.11 7.35
CA ASN A 151 9.90 14.73 8.69
C ASN A 151 8.57 14.60 9.46
N HIS A 152 7.47 14.39 8.72
CA HIS A 152 6.11 14.31 9.27
C HIS A 152 5.45 12.95 8.95
N PHE A 153 6.25 11.96 8.60
CA PHE A 153 5.82 10.59 8.28
C PHE A 153 4.88 10.46 7.07
N THR A 154 4.79 11.52 6.24
CA THR A 154 3.87 11.59 5.09
C THR A 154 4.51 11.17 3.78
N ALA A 155 5.83 10.90 3.73
CA ALA A 155 6.45 10.43 2.50
C ALA A 155 5.86 9.07 2.09
N GLY A 156 5.48 8.94 0.82
CA GLY A 156 4.81 7.73 0.32
C GLY A 156 3.31 7.64 0.59
N GLU A 157 2.71 8.65 1.24
CA GLU A 157 1.26 8.75 1.42
C GLU A 157 0.61 9.25 0.11
N TYR A 158 0.67 8.44 -0.93
CA TYR A 158 0.23 8.80 -2.29
C TYR A 158 -1.24 9.18 -2.38
N SER A 159 -2.07 8.68 -1.46
CA SER A 159 -3.50 9.01 -1.39
C SER A 159 -3.78 10.50 -1.24
N TYR A 160 -2.83 11.27 -0.70
CA TYR A 160 -2.95 12.73 -0.54
C TYR A 160 -2.45 13.52 -1.75
N VAL A 161 -1.93 12.88 -2.78
CA VAL A 161 -1.45 13.59 -3.98
C VAL A 161 -2.65 14.09 -4.79
N CYS A 162 -2.73 15.41 -4.99
CA CYS A 162 -3.72 16.03 -5.86
C CYS A 162 -3.34 15.79 -7.34
N THR A 163 -4.23 15.18 -8.10
CA THR A 163 -4.03 14.83 -9.51
C THR A 163 -4.75 15.77 -10.47
N ASP A 164 -5.73 16.55 -9.98
CA ASP A 164 -6.38 17.61 -10.74
C ASP A 164 -6.21 18.98 -10.06
N ALA A 165 -5.23 19.74 -10.52
CA ALA A 165 -4.90 21.06 -9.98
C ALA A 165 -6.01 22.11 -10.19
N LYS A 166 -7.00 21.83 -11.05
CA LYS A 166 -8.13 22.75 -11.29
C LYS A 166 -9.22 22.58 -10.23
N LYS A 167 -9.23 21.43 -9.54
CA LYS A 167 -10.30 21.05 -8.61
C LYS A 167 -9.77 20.55 -7.25
N PRO A 168 -8.85 21.26 -6.59
CA PRO A 168 -8.18 20.76 -5.38
C PRO A 168 -9.14 20.63 -4.17
N ALA A 169 -10.35 21.17 -4.24
CA ALA A 169 -11.37 21.03 -3.21
C ALA A 169 -12.24 19.77 -3.38
N GLU A 170 -12.15 19.07 -4.50
CA GLU A 170 -12.91 17.86 -4.78
C GLU A 170 -12.11 16.63 -4.34
N MET A 171 -12.73 15.72 -3.60
CA MET A 171 -12.09 14.49 -3.12
C MET A 171 -11.63 13.60 -4.29
N GLU A 172 -12.39 13.60 -5.39
CA GLU A 172 -12.10 12.87 -6.62
C GLU A 172 -10.83 13.35 -7.31
N SER A 173 -10.29 14.51 -6.93
CA SER A 173 -9.03 15.02 -7.46
C SER A 173 -7.80 14.44 -6.79
N TYR A 174 -7.97 13.52 -5.85
CA TYR A 174 -6.85 12.91 -5.12
C TYR A 174 -6.57 11.49 -5.58
N TRP A 175 -5.28 11.17 -5.69
CA TRP A 175 -4.80 9.89 -6.22
C TRP A 175 -5.36 8.69 -5.46
N GLY A 176 -5.55 8.81 -4.16
CA GLY A 176 -6.13 7.75 -3.33
C GLY A 176 -7.51 7.27 -3.76
N LEU A 177 -8.33 8.17 -4.32
CA LEU A 177 -9.68 7.85 -4.77
C LEU A 177 -9.78 7.50 -6.26
N ASN A 178 -8.78 7.89 -7.06
CA ASN A 178 -8.83 7.75 -8.51
C ASN A 178 -8.14 6.49 -9.02
N SER A 179 -7.22 5.90 -8.27
CA SER A 179 -6.28 4.94 -8.83
C SER A 179 -6.13 3.64 -8.05
N GLY A 180 -6.93 3.40 -7.01
CA GLY A 180 -7.07 2.08 -6.43
C GLY A 180 -8.08 1.22 -7.19
N ALA A 181 -8.35 0.02 -6.70
CA ALA A 181 -9.37 -0.86 -7.27
C ALA A 181 -10.77 -0.21 -7.25
N GLU A 182 -11.09 0.56 -6.20
CA GLU A 182 -12.34 1.32 -6.13
C GLU A 182 -12.36 2.48 -7.13
N GLY A 183 -11.22 3.13 -7.38
CA GLY A 183 -11.10 4.17 -8.40
C GLY A 183 -11.42 3.63 -9.79
N LEU A 184 -10.83 2.49 -10.16
CA LEU A 184 -11.13 1.81 -11.41
C LEU A 184 -12.61 1.41 -11.50
N ALA A 185 -13.20 0.86 -10.42
CA ALA A 185 -14.61 0.51 -10.37
C ALA A 185 -15.52 1.74 -10.58
N ARG A 186 -15.17 2.90 -10.00
CA ARG A 186 -15.92 4.16 -10.18
C ARG A 186 -15.85 4.70 -11.61
N ILE A 187 -14.67 4.61 -12.23
CA ILE A 187 -14.48 5.00 -13.64
C ILE A 187 -15.41 4.16 -14.53
N ILE A 188 -15.38 2.84 -14.40
CA ILE A 188 -16.22 1.93 -15.18
C ILE A 188 -17.71 2.20 -14.92
N ALA A 189 -18.13 2.31 -13.67
CA ALA A 189 -19.52 2.53 -13.28
C ALA A 189 -20.08 3.86 -13.82
N LYS A 190 -19.26 4.89 -13.94
CA LYS A 190 -19.65 6.18 -14.51
C LYS A 190 -20.14 6.06 -15.96
N HIS A 191 -19.56 5.16 -16.74
CA HIS A 191 -19.93 4.96 -18.14
C HIS A 191 -20.99 3.88 -18.34
N THR A 192 -21.09 2.90 -17.45
CA THR A 192 -22.14 1.88 -17.50
C THR A 192 -23.45 2.33 -16.88
N GLY A 193 -23.43 3.34 -16.01
CA GLY A 193 -24.57 3.78 -15.21
C GLY A 193 -24.93 2.84 -14.06
N GLU A 194 -24.10 1.83 -13.78
CA GLU A 194 -24.29 0.87 -12.70
C GLU A 194 -23.69 1.38 -11.38
N ASN A 195 -24.06 0.73 -10.27
CA ASN A 195 -23.43 1.01 -8.99
C ASN A 195 -21.98 0.48 -8.98
N TRP A 196 -20.99 1.34 -8.72
CA TRP A 196 -19.57 0.96 -8.67
C TRP A 196 -19.26 -0.17 -7.69
N GLN A 197 -20.04 -0.30 -6.61
CA GLN A 197 -19.89 -1.37 -5.61
C GLN A 197 -20.19 -2.78 -6.16
N THR A 198 -20.81 -2.87 -7.35
CA THR A 198 -21.02 -4.14 -8.03
C THR A 198 -19.81 -4.62 -8.85
N TYR A 199 -18.76 -3.78 -8.92
CA TYR A 199 -17.53 -4.07 -9.63
C TYR A 199 -16.41 -4.33 -8.62
N ASP A 200 -15.82 -5.50 -8.70
CA ASP A 200 -14.53 -5.82 -8.09
C ASP A 200 -13.48 -6.10 -9.16
N GLY A 201 -12.24 -6.28 -8.75
CA GLY A 201 -11.16 -6.54 -9.68
C GLY A 201 -11.37 -7.79 -10.54
N LEU A 202 -11.99 -8.85 -10.01
CA LEU A 202 -12.24 -10.08 -10.75
C LEU A 202 -13.27 -9.86 -11.86
N LYS A 203 -14.38 -9.20 -11.55
CA LYS A 203 -15.42 -8.86 -12.54
C LYS A 203 -14.86 -7.93 -13.62
N ILE A 204 -14.15 -6.88 -13.23
CA ILE A 204 -13.58 -5.90 -14.17
C ILE A 204 -12.64 -6.58 -15.16
N PHE A 205 -11.67 -7.33 -14.66
CA PHE A 205 -10.68 -7.98 -15.52
C PHE A 205 -11.25 -9.21 -16.26
N GLY A 206 -12.33 -9.81 -15.76
CA GLY A 206 -13.12 -10.80 -16.51
C GLY A 206 -13.69 -10.17 -17.77
N LEU A 207 -14.47 -9.08 -17.65
CA LEU A 207 -15.04 -8.35 -18.78
C LEU A 207 -13.97 -7.83 -19.76
N ALA A 208 -12.87 -7.28 -19.21
CA ALA A 208 -11.77 -6.78 -20.04
C ALA A 208 -11.10 -7.90 -20.86
N ASN A 209 -10.89 -9.08 -20.26
CA ASN A 209 -10.31 -10.24 -20.95
C ASN A 209 -11.27 -10.85 -22.00
N ASP A 210 -12.59 -10.73 -21.78
CA ASP A 210 -13.63 -11.12 -22.74
C ASP A 210 -13.77 -10.11 -23.88
N GLY A 211 -13.03 -9.00 -23.85
CA GLY A 211 -12.97 -8.00 -24.92
C GLY A 211 -14.07 -6.94 -24.86
N ASP A 212 -14.66 -6.69 -23.70
CA ASP A 212 -15.61 -5.58 -23.53
C ASP A 212 -14.95 -4.24 -23.84
N GLU A 213 -15.30 -3.65 -24.98
CA GLU A 213 -14.67 -2.42 -25.49
C GLU A 213 -14.81 -1.22 -24.54
N LYS A 214 -15.93 -1.13 -23.81
CA LYS A 214 -16.14 -0.05 -22.83
C LYS A 214 -15.22 -0.21 -21.66
N VAL A 215 -15.15 -1.40 -21.08
CA VAL A 215 -14.24 -1.69 -19.95
C VAL A 215 -12.79 -1.51 -20.37
N LEU A 216 -12.41 -1.88 -21.58
CA LEU A 216 -11.06 -1.68 -22.11
C LEU A 216 -10.73 -0.18 -22.31
N ALA A 217 -11.67 0.63 -22.76
CA ALA A 217 -11.49 2.08 -22.87
C ALA A 217 -11.28 2.73 -21.50
N GLU A 218 -12.09 2.33 -20.51
CA GLU A 218 -11.94 2.84 -19.14
C GLU A 218 -10.65 2.36 -18.46
N LEU A 219 -10.23 1.12 -18.72
CA LEU A 219 -8.94 0.63 -18.25
C LEU A 219 -7.79 1.45 -18.85
N LYS A 220 -7.92 1.90 -20.10
CA LYS A 220 -6.92 2.78 -20.74
C LYS A 220 -6.90 4.15 -20.05
N GLU A 221 -8.04 4.80 -19.83
CA GLU A 221 -8.12 6.08 -19.10
C GLU A 221 -7.50 5.98 -17.71
N TYR A 222 -7.82 4.89 -16.98
CA TYR A 222 -7.25 4.60 -15.68
C TYR A 222 -5.72 4.50 -15.72
N THR A 223 -5.20 3.71 -16.69
CA THR A 223 -3.74 3.52 -16.79
C THR A 223 -3.02 4.76 -17.32
N ASP A 224 -3.66 5.61 -18.10
CA ASP A 224 -3.11 6.91 -18.51
C ASP A 224 -2.89 7.83 -17.32
N SER A 225 -3.89 7.93 -16.44
CA SER A 225 -3.76 8.69 -15.20
C SER A 225 -2.65 8.14 -14.30
N LEU A 226 -2.61 6.81 -14.12
CA LEU A 226 -1.59 6.14 -13.32
C LEU A 226 -0.18 6.34 -13.89
N ALA A 227 -0.02 6.28 -15.21
CA ALA A 227 1.26 6.47 -15.90
C ALA A 227 1.83 7.88 -15.67
N VAL A 228 0.98 8.91 -15.69
CA VAL A 228 1.40 10.29 -15.37
C VAL A 228 1.93 10.38 -13.93
N GLN A 229 1.28 9.74 -12.96
CA GLN A 229 1.74 9.76 -11.57
C GLN A 229 3.05 8.99 -11.39
N ILE A 230 3.21 7.84 -12.06
CA ILE A 230 4.47 7.08 -12.07
C ILE A 230 5.60 7.91 -12.68
N TYR A 231 5.33 8.57 -13.79
CA TYR A 231 6.28 9.49 -14.41
C TYR A 231 6.70 10.63 -13.46
N ASN A 232 5.73 11.31 -12.84
CA ASN A 232 6.00 12.37 -11.88
C ASN A 232 6.83 11.88 -10.69
N LEU A 233 6.49 10.72 -10.13
CA LEU A 233 7.23 10.10 -9.03
C LEU A 233 8.69 9.84 -9.43
N ASN A 234 8.90 9.33 -10.65
CA ASN A 234 10.25 9.10 -11.19
C ASN A 234 11.03 10.39 -11.36
N ILE A 235 10.40 11.46 -11.85
CA ILE A 235 11.07 12.77 -12.03
C ILE A 235 11.42 13.40 -10.68
N TYR A 236 10.58 13.28 -9.66
CA TYR A 236 10.86 13.82 -8.33
C TYR A 236 11.99 13.11 -7.59
N LEU A 237 12.14 11.79 -7.80
CA LEU A 237 12.96 10.94 -6.94
C LEU A 237 14.11 10.24 -7.67
N ASP A 238 14.14 10.26 -9.00
CA ASP A 238 15.14 9.58 -9.85
C ASP A 238 15.32 8.12 -9.43
N LEU A 239 14.27 7.32 -9.64
CA LEU A 239 14.16 5.96 -9.12
C LEU A 239 14.81 4.92 -10.04
N ASP A 240 15.47 3.93 -9.47
CA ASP A 240 15.95 2.75 -10.18
C ASP A 240 14.79 1.92 -10.73
N ILE A 241 13.71 1.79 -9.92
CA ILE A 241 12.56 0.91 -10.20
C ILE A 241 11.35 1.28 -9.34
N ILE A 242 10.15 1.09 -9.89
CA ILE A 242 8.87 1.24 -9.20
C ILE A 242 8.13 -0.09 -9.25
N ALA A 243 7.83 -0.67 -8.08
CA ALA A 243 7.07 -1.91 -7.98
C ALA A 243 5.58 -1.62 -7.76
N ILE A 244 4.73 -2.26 -8.56
CA ILE A 244 3.27 -2.11 -8.50
C ILE A 244 2.69 -3.30 -7.74
N GLY A 245 2.00 -3.00 -6.64
CA GLY A 245 1.38 -3.99 -5.74
C GLY A 245 -0.14 -3.81 -5.63
N GLY A 246 -0.75 -4.59 -4.73
CA GLY A 246 -2.18 -4.60 -4.52
C GLY A 246 -2.92 -5.65 -5.34
N GLY A 247 -4.21 -5.84 -5.05
CA GLY A 247 -4.99 -6.96 -5.62
C GLY A 247 -5.08 -6.94 -7.13
N ILE A 248 -5.31 -5.77 -7.73
CA ILE A 248 -5.47 -5.64 -9.19
C ILE A 248 -4.14 -5.70 -9.94
N SER A 249 -3.00 -5.50 -9.26
CA SER A 249 -1.68 -5.57 -9.91
C SER A 249 -1.29 -6.97 -10.37
N GLN A 250 -2.00 -8.01 -9.93
CA GLN A 250 -1.77 -9.38 -10.40
C GLN A 250 -2.33 -9.64 -11.81
N GLN A 251 -3.06 -8.69 -12.37
CA GLN A 251 -3.69 -8.82 -13.68
C GLN A 251 -2.70 -8.45 -14.81
N PRO A 252 -2.30 -9.39 -15.69
CA PRO A 252 -1.34 -9.10 -16.77
C PRO A 252 -1.81 -7.98 -17.69
N LEU A 253 -3.13 -7.88 -17.88
CA LEU A 253 -3.72 -6.85 -18.74
C LEU A 253 -3.49 -5.44 -18.17
N LEU A 254 -3.54 -5.27 -16.84
CA LEU A 254 -3.20 -3.99 -16.19
C LEU A 254 -1.78 -3.54 -16.56
N HIS A 255 -0.81 -4.43 -16.42
CA HIS A 255 0.59 -4.12 -16.74
C HIS A 255 0.80 -3.79 -18.22
N LYS A 256 0.14 -4.55 -19.11
CA LYS A 256 0.18 -4.28 -20.55
C LYS A 256 -0.32 -2.88 -20.88
N TYR A 257 -1.47 -2.49 -20.30
CA TYR A 257 -2.04 -1.16 -20.51
C TYR A 257 -1.20 -0.06 -19.86
N LEU A 258 -0.72 -0.29 -18.64
CA LEU A 258 0.13 0.66 -17.94
C LEU A 258 1.45 0.92 -18.68
N GLN A 259 2.12 -0.13 -19.18
CA GLN A 259 3.34 0.04 -19.97
C GLN A 259 3.06 0.85 -21.24
N ARG A 260 1.99 0.53 -21.96
CA ARG A 260 1.56 1.31 -23.13
C ARG A 260 1.31 2.78 -22.79
N SER A 261 0.61 3.04 -21.68
CA SER A 261 0.33 4.40 -21.23
C SER A 261 1.61 5.15 -20.86
N LEU A 262 2.59 4.48 -20.23
CA LEU A 262 3.91 5.08 -19.96
C LEU A 262 4.68 5.42 -21.23
N ASP A 263 4.68 4.52 -22.21
CA ASP A 263 5.33 4.74 -23.50
C ASP A 263 4.70 5.96 -24.20
N GLU A 264 3.36 6.05 -24.23
CA GLU A 264 2.63 7.19 -24.78
C GLU A 264 2.91 8.52 -24.06
N VAL A 265 2.99 8.50 -22.71
CA VAL A 265 3.38 9.67 -21.91
C VAL A 265 4.77 10.12 -22.32
N LEU A 266 5.73 9.21 -22.40
CA LEU A 266 7.13 9.52 -22.73
C LEU A 266 7.29 10.04 -24.16
N GLU A 267 6.57 9.49 -25.13
CA GLU A 267 6.58 9.94 -26.53
C GLU A 267 6.01 11.35 -26.70
N ASN A 268 4.99 11.69 -25.90
CA ASN A 268 4.27 12.95 -26.02
C ASN A 268 4.84 14.09 -25.16
N ILE A 269 5.84 13.84 -24.30
CA ILE A 269 6.47 14.90 -23.50
C ILE A 269 7.28 15.83 -24.39
N PRO A 270 6.88 17.12 -24.54
CA PRO A 270 7.62 18.06 -25.41
C PRO A 270 9.06 18.28 -24.95
N LEU A 271 9.31 18.22 -23.64
CA LEU A 271 10.63 18.44 -23.05
C LEU A 271 11.66 17.36 -23.43
N ARG A 272 11.23 16.12 -23.76
CA ARG A 272 12.15 15.08 -24.27
C ARG A 272 12.76 15.43 -25.62
N LYS A 273 12.08 16.25 -26.42
CA LYS A 273 12.64 16.76 -27.68
C LYS A 273 13.80 17.76 -27.47
N ILE A 274 13.79 18.40 -26.30
CA ILE A 274 14.82 19.39 -25.91
C ILE A 274 15.91 18.71 -25.06
N SER A 275 15.52 17.79 -24.16
CA SER A 275 16.43 17.05 -23.31
C SER A 275 16.14 15.54 -23.42
N PRO A 276 16.95 14.79 -24.15
CA PRO A 276 16.76 13.36 -24.33
C PRO A 276 17.14 12.53 -23.09
N TYR A 277 17.65 13.18 -22.04
CA TYR A 277 18.15 12.52 -20.83
C TYR A 277 17.10 12.31 -19.73
N VAL A 278 15.81 12.55 -19.99
CA VAL A 278 14.76 12.21 -19.05
C VAL A 278 14.70 10.68 -18.89
N PRO A 279 15.01 10.13 -17.72
CA PRO A 279 15.02 8.69 -17.53
C PRO A 279 13.62 8.11 -17.64
N GLU A 280 13.53 6.93 -18.24
CA GLU A 280 12.27 6.19 -18.35
C GLU A 280 11.98 5.48 -17.04
N PRO A 281 10.77 5.60 -16.47
CA PRO A 281 10.39 4.84 -15.30
C PRO A 281 10.42 3.34 -15.60
N LYS A 282 11.14 2.58 -14.79
CA LYS A 282 11.11 1.12 -14.85
C LYS A 282 10.05 0.62 -13.88
N ILE A 283 9.07 -0.12 -14.37
CA ILE A 283 8.02 -0.72 -13.54
C ILE A 283 8.20 -2.24 -13.43
N THR A 284 7.77 -2.80 -12.32
CA THR A 284 7.73 -4.24 -12.05
C THR A 284 6.57 -4.59 -11.15
N ASN A 285 6.27 -5.87 -10.97
CA ASN A 285 5.29 -6.33 -10.00
C ASN A 285 5.93 -6.50 -8.63
N CYS A 286 5.18 -6.18 -7.57
CA CYS A 286 5.51 -6.63 -6.23
C CYS A 286 5.51 -8.16 -6.16
N ARG A 287 6.40 -8.70 -5.32
CA ARG A 287 6.55 -10.14 -5.13
C ARG A 287 5.61 -10.72 -4.09
N PHE A 288 5.32 -9.98 -3.01
CA PHE A 288 4.71 -10.55 -1.81
C PHE A 288 3.20 -10.33 -1.69
N TYR A 289 2.61 -9.48 -2.53
CA TYR A 289 1.15 -9.24 -2.61
C TYR A 289 0.49 -9.12 -1.20
N ASN A 290 -0.34 -10.12 -0.86
CA ASN A 290 -1.12 -10.12 0.38
C ASN A 290 -0.30 -10.31 1.67
N ASP A 291 0.95 -10.75 1.57
CA ASP A 291 1.83 -10.99 2.71
C ASP A 291 2.91 -9.89 2.86
N ALA A 292 2.94 -8.92 1.94
CA ALA A 292 3.91 -7.82 1.95
C ALA A 292 3.93 -7.07 3.29
N ASN A 293 2.76 -6.75 3.83
CA ASN A 293 2.64 -6.01 5.08
C ASN A 293 3.19 -6.78 6.28
N LEU A 294 2.95 -8.10 6.34
CA LEU A 294 3.51 -8.96 7.38
C LEU A 294 5.03 -9.05 7.28
N ILE A 295 5.56 -9.26 6.07
CA ILE A 295 7.01 -9.38 5.84
C ILE A 295 7.74 -8.07 6.15
N GLY A 296 7.16 -6.95 5.75
CA GLY A 296 7.78 -5.64 5.91
C GLY A 296 7.63 -5.02 7.30
N ALA A 297 6.67 -5.47 8.10
CA ALA A 297 6.54 -5.07 9.49
C ALA A 297 7.63 -5.70 10.38
N LEU A 298 8.03 -6.96 10.08
CA LEU A 298 9.10 -7.70 10.77
C LEU A 298 10.44 -7.02 10.61
#